data_aa66c4d736a45508d266c963708359a4
#
_entry.id   aa66c4d736a45508d266c963708359a4
#
_cell.length_a   1.000
_cell.length_b   1.000
_cell.length_c   1.000
_cell.angle_alpha   90.00
_cell.angle_beta   90.00
_cell.angle_gamma   90.00
#
_symmetry.space_group_name_H-M   'P 1'
#
loop_
_entity.id
_entity.type
_entity.pdbx_description
1 polymer ?
#
loop_
_entity_poly.entity_id
_entity_poly.type
_entity_poly.pdbx_seq_one_letter_code
_entity_poly.pdbx_strand_id
1 'polypeptide(L)'
;MASGHAQQPQKTQHTAKAAAKPAKAAAPSFQPGLEPRAIDVLKAACARLAAARSMAFTAVVSYESPSRLGPPLVYSTKSEVTLQRPDKLKVITLGDGPPSEFYYDGKAMMAFEPADNLVAVADAPPTIDAALQVAYDSAAIYFPFTDVIVADPYKDIADGLKVAFYIGQSRVVGDTTTDMVAYVTGDVFVQIWIGAQDKLPRRVYAVYLNDRTRLRHVLELSNWQLDVTVPADAFASSKATSAEHIAFARPDSSDAPGMKPPPKTKPRGTQ
;
A
#
# COMPACT_ATOMS: atom_id res chain seq x y z
N MET A 1 87.29 -31.88 47.79
CA MET A 1 85.90 -32.28 48.08
C MET A 1 85.02 -31.01 48.24
N ALA A 2 84.35 -30.61 47.27
CA ALA A 2 83.52 -29.38 47.28
C ALA A 2 82.07 -29.77 46.94
N SER A 3 81.20 -29.62 47.93
CA SER A 3 79.79 -29.89 47.82
C SER A 3 79.08 -28.67 47.19
N GLY A 4 78.54 -28.82 45.99
CA GLY A 4 77.76 -27.82 45.37
C GLY A 4 76.29 -27.83 45.85
N HIS A 5 75.83 -26.67 46.31
CA HIS A 5 74.44 -26.46 46.63
C HIS A 5 73.72 -25.88 45.36
N ALA A 6 72.77 -26.64 44.88
CA ALA A 6 71.87 -26.16 43.80
C ALA A 6 70.75 -25.26 44.36
N GLN A 7 70.70 -24.02 43.94
CA GLN A 7 69.58 -23.11 44.21
C GLN A 7 68.46 -23.34 43.21
N GLN A 8 67.27 -23.63 43.73
CA GLN A 8 66.04 -23.64 42.93
C GLN A 8 65.56 -22.21 42.57
N PRO A 9 65.09 -21.96 41.34
CA PRO A 9 64.53 -20.66 41.00
C PRO A 9 63.12 -20.52 41.55
N GLN A 10 62.86 -19.39 42.24
CA GLN A 10 61.56 -18.95 42.69
C GLN A 10 60.68 -18.55 41.46
N LYS A 11 59.51 -19.20 41.35
CA LYS A 11 58.47 -18.81 40.40
C LYS A 11 57.74 -17.54 40.92
N THR A 12 58.04 -16.40 40.32
CA THR A 12 57.22 -15.19 40.48
C THR A 12 55.86 -15.39 39.77
N GLN A 13 54.78 -15.47 40.53
CA GLN A 13 53.40 -15.43 40.01
C GLN A 13 53.06 -14.01 39.64
N HIS A 14 53.02 -13.70 38.31
CA HIS A 14 52.39 -12.51 37.80
C HIS A 14 50.88 -12.76 37.76
N THR A 15 50.15 -12.18 38.72
CA THR A 15 48.71 -12.05 38.67
C THR A 15 48.38 -11.02 37.58
N ALA A 16 48.02 -11.47 36.39
CA ALA A 16 47.47 -10.64 35.32
C ALA A 16 46.08 -10.17 35.75
N LYS A 17 45.98 -8.88 36.07
CA LYS A 17 44.71 -8.20 36.32
C LYS A 17 43.90 -8.19 35.00
N ALA A 18 42.85 -9.00 34.93
CA ALA A 18 41.98 -9.05 33.79
C ALA A 18 41.35 -7.64 33.54
N ALA A 19 41.73 -7.02 32.42
CA ALA A 19 41.13 -5.79 31.98
C ALA A 19 39.63 -6.02 31.70
N ALA A 20 38.77 -5.33 32.44
CA ALA A 20 37.34 -5.35 32.22
C ALA A 20 37.07 -4.87 30.80
N LYS A 21 36.38 -5.71 29.97
CA LYS A 21 35.85 -5.31 28.67
C LYS A 21 34.99 -4.05 28.86
N PRO A 22 35.16 -3.00 28.04
CA PRO A 22 34.26 -1.83 28.11
C PRO A 22 32.84 -2.30 27.85
N ALA A 23 31.91 -1.98 28.75
CA ALA A 23 30.50 -2.24 28.59
C ALA A 23 30.04 -1.54 27.29
N LYS A 24 29.54 -2.35 26.36
CA LYS A 24 28.94 -1.86 25.12
C LYS A 24 27.82 -0.91 25.54
N ALA A 25 27.96 0.40 25.22
CA ALA A 25 26.91 1.38 25.48
C ALA A 25 25.60 0.84 24.90
N ALA A 26 24.57 0.75 25.74
CA ALA A 26 23.24 0.35 25.29
C ALA A 26 22.82 1.30 24.18
N ALA A 27 22.44 0.76 23.01
CA ALA A 27 21.86 1.58 21.96
C ALA A 27 20.68 2.35 22.55
N PRO A 28 20.49 3.64 22.21
CA PRO A 28 19.37 4.40 22.71
C PRO A 28 18.07 3.63 22.39
N SER A 29 17.25 3.39 23.41
CA SER A 29 15.95 2.75 23.23
C SER A 29 15.09 3.68 22.38
N PHE A 30 14.79 3.28 21.15
CA PHE A 30 13.84 3.99 20.30
C PHE A 30 12.48 3.96 20.99
N GLN A 31 11.97 5.15 21.33
CA GLN A 31 10.60 5.30 21.82
C GLN A 31 9.74 5.76 20.65
N PRO A 32 8.81 4.93 20.17
CA PRO A 32 7.93 5.32 19.09
C PRO A 32 7.05 6.49 19.52
N GLY A 33 6.93 7.50 18.66
CA GLY A 33 6.14 8.72 18.91
C GLY A 33 5.72 9.37 17.61
N LEU A 34 5.09 10.53 17.72
CA LEU A 34 4.69 11.37 16.59
C LEU A 34 5.74 12.46 16.39
N GLU A 35 6.68 12.23 15.49
CA GLU A 35 7.72 13.22 15.16
C GLU A 35 7.12 14.37 14.32
N PRO A 36 7.22 15.63 14.76
CA PRO A 36 6.62 16.79 14.06
C PRO A 36 7.02 16.86 12.58
N ARG A 37 8.28 16.63 12.25
CA ARG A 37 8.77 16.64 10.87
C ARG A 37 8.08 15.60 9.98
N ALA A 38 7.87 14.40 10.48
CA ALA A 38 7.16 13.35 9.75
C ALA A 38 5.72 13.76 9.47
N ILE A 39 5.04 14.30 10.48
CA ILE A 39 3.68 14.82 10.36
C ILE A 39 3.58 15.93 9.34
N ASP A 40 4.53 16.89 9.35
CA ASP A 40 4.54 18.01 8.41
C ASP A 40 4.72 17.53 6.96
N VAL A 41 5.60 16.53 6.72
CA VAL A 41 5.80 15.93 5.39
C VAL A 41 4.53 15.23 4.91
N LEU A 42 3.87 14.44 5.77
CA LEU A 42 2.61 13.76 5.44
C LEU A 42 1.50 14.76 5.12
N LYS A 43 1.32 15.79 5.97
CA LYS A 43 0.31 16.85 5.75
C LYS A 43 0.54 17.59 4.45
N ALA A 44 1.79 17.94 4.13
CA ALA A 44 2.11 18.64 2.90
C ALA A 44 1.77 17.80 1.65
N ALA A 45 2.05 16.49 1.67
CA ALA A 45 1.69 15.58 0.59
C ALA A 45 0.18 15.45 0.44
N CYS A 46 -0.54 15.20 1.53
CA CYS A 46 -2.00 15.07 1.52
C CYS A 46 -2.68 16.36 1.07
N ALA A 47 -2.22 17.52 1.54
CA ALA A 47 -2.73 18.82 1.10
C ALA A 47 -2.50 19.06 -0.40
N ARG A 48 -1.35 18.63 -0.95
CA ARG A 48 -1.07 18.72 -2.39
C ARG A 48 -2.02 17.88 -3.23
N LEU A 49 -2.33 16.66 -2.78
CA LEU A 49 -3.29 15.77 -3.43
C LEU A 49 -4.74 16.29 -3.33
N ALA A 50 -5.14 16.74 -2.14
CA ALA A 50 -6.49 17.26 -1.90
C ALA A 50 -6.79 18.54 -2.70
N ALA A 51 -5.78 19.39 -2.91
CA ALA A 51 -5.92 20.64 -3.65
C ALA A 51 -6.10 20.45 -5.17
N ALA A 52 -5.71 19.29 -5.72
CA ALA A 52 -5.79 19.04 -7.15
C ALA A 52 -7.24 18.82 -7.59
N ARG A 53 -7.71 19.60 -8.60
CA ARG A 53 -9.05 19.46 -9.17
C ARG A 53 -9.15 18.27 -10.13
N SER A 54 -8.06 17.96 -10.81
CA SER A 54 -7.93 16.78 -11.65
C SER A 54 -6.53 16.18 -11.47
N MET A 55 -6.42 14.87 -11.63
CA MET A 55 -5.16 14.15 -11.56
C MET A 55 -5.13 13.06 -12.64
N ALA A 56 -3.96 12.87 -13.23
CA ALA A 56 -3.63 11.66 -13.96
C ALA A 56 -2.29 11.12 -13.47
N PHE A 57 -2.18 9.81 -13.30
CA PHE A 57 -0.96 9.15 -12.87
C PHE A 57 -0.98 7.67 -13.22
N THR A 58 0.19 7.04 -13.18
CA THR A 58 0.37 5.59 -13.29
C THR A 58 0.63 5.02 -11.90
N ALA A 59 -0.09 3.97 -11.55
CA ALA A 59 0.10 3.19 -10.32
C ALA A 59 0.56 1.77 -10.68
N VAL A 60 1.73 1.35 -10.20
CA VAL A 60 2.20 -0.03 -10.28
C VAL A 60 2.18 -0.62 -8.87
N VAL A 61 1.42 -1.69 -8.70
CA VAL A 61 1.27 -2.36 -7.40
C VAL A 61 1.87 -3.74 -7.50
N SER A 62 2.76 -4.07 -6.58
CA SER A 62 3.23 -5.43 -6.35
C SER A 62 2.77 -5.88 -4.96
N TYR A 63 2.12 -7.02 -4.89
CA TYR A 63 1.61 -7.58 -3.64
C TYR A 63 1.95 -9.07 -3.52
N GLU A 64 2.20 -9.47 -2.28
CA GLU A 64 2.50 -10.84 -1.93
C GLU A 64 1.20 -11.61 -1.65
N SER A 65 1.16 -12.86 -2.07
CA SER A 65 0.05 -13.80 -1.83
C SER A 65 0.59 -15.10 -1.20
N PRO A 66 -0.12 -15.71 -0.23
CA PRO A 66 0.32 -16.94 0.39
C PRO A 66 0.54 -18.05 -0.63
N SER A 67 1.61 -18.83 -0.45
CA SER A 67 1.94 -19.99 -1.27
C SER A 67 1.93 -21.26 -0.42
N ARG A 68 1.52 -22.36 -1.02
CA ARG A 68 1.62 -23.70 -0.40
C ARG A 68 3.07 -24.16 -0.25
N LEU A 69 4.02 -23.52 -0.91
CA LEU A 69 5.44 -23.84 -0.89
C LEU A 69 6.22 -23.11 0.23
N GLY A 70 5.56 -22.25 1.02
CA GLY A 70 6.15 -21.47 2.09
C GLY A 70 6.46 -20.03 1.71
N PRO A 71 7.39 -19.73 0.78
CA PRO A 71 7.59 -18.35 0.32
C PRO A 71 6.34 -17.81 -0.40
N PRO A 72 5.96 -16.53 -0.19
CA PRO A 72 4.84 -15.92 -0.88
C PRO A 72 5.12 -15.79 -2.39
N LEU A 73 4.05 -15.86 -3.19
CA LEU A 73 4.08 -15.44 -4.58
C LEU A 73 3.92 -13.92 -4.66
N VAL A 74 4.49 -13.32 -5.70
CA VAL A 74 4.35 -11.89 -5.98
C VAL A 74 3.53 -11.72 -7.27
N TYR A 75 2.49 -10.90 -7.19
CA TYR A 75 1.70 -10.47 -8.34
C TYR A 75 1.82 -8.98 -8.53
N SER A 76 1.65 -8.50 -9.77
CA SER A 76 1.75 -7.10 -10.09
C SER A 76 0.58 -6.65 -10.98
N THR A 77 0.14 -5.41 -10.74
CA THR A 77 -0.84 -4.72 -11.58
C THR A 77 -0.30 -3.34 -11.95
N LYS A 78 -0.70 -2.85 -13.11
CA LYS A 78 -0.43 -1.50 -13.56
C LYS A 78 -1.74 -0.81 -13.89
N SER A 79 -2.03 0.31 -13.24
CA SER A 79 -3.23 1.11 -13.47
C SER A 79 -2.88 2.49 -14.02
N GLU A 80 -3.55 2.87 -15.10
CA GLU A 80 -3.58 4.26 -15.58
C GLU A 80 -4.82 4.91 -14.99
N VAL A 81 -4.60 5.90 -14.13
CA VAL A 81 -5.66 6.55 -13.36
C VAL A 81 -5.88 7.97 -13.86
N THR A 82 -7.12 8.33 -14.10
CA THR A 82 -7.53 9.71 -14.40
C THR A 82 -8.74 10.05 -13.55
N LEU A 83 -8.71 11.17 -12.86
CA LEU A 83 -9.86 11.65 -12.10
C LEU A 83 -10.08 13.14 -12.28
N GLN A 84 -11.31 13.57 -12.09
CA GLN A 84 -11.71 14.97 -11.96
C GLN A 84 -12.69 15.06 -10.79
N ARG A 85 -12.32 15.84 -9.78
CA ARG A 85 -13.17 16.06 -8.61
C ARG A 85 -14.41 16.89 -8.97
N PRO A 86 -15.54 16.66 -8.32
CA PRO A 86 -15.71 15.75 -7.18
C PRO A 86 -16.15 14.32 -7.57
N ASP A 87 -16.46 14.05 -8.84
CA ASP A 87 -17.37 12.98 -9.21
C ASP A 87 -16.99 12.20 -10.48
N LYS A 88 -15.71 12.23 -10.89
CA LYS A 88 -15.27 11.52 -12.10
C LYS A 88 -13.99 10.72 -11.85
N LEU A 89 -14.03 9.45 -12.28
CA LEU A 89 -12.89 8.55 -12.15
C LEU A 89 -12.84 7.57 -13.33
N LYS A 90 -11.65 7.38 -13.87
CA LYS A 90 -11.31 6.29 -14.80
C LYS A 90 -10.08 5.57 -14.30
N VAL A 91 -10.15 4.24 -14.29
CA VAL A 91 -9.02 3.35 -13.97
C VAL A 91 -8.95 2.26 -15.02
N ILE A 92 -7.83 2.18 -15.72
CA ILE A 92 -7.55 1.10 -16.68
C ILE A 92 -6.43 0.26 -16.09
N THR A 93 -6.72 -0.99 -15.78
CA THR A 93 -5.77 -1.89 -15.09
C THR A 93 -5.35 -3.05 -15.99
N LEU A 94 -4.05 -3.22 -16.12
CA LEU A 94 -3.38 -4.39 -16.66
C LEU A 94 -2.63 -5.10 -15.54
N GLY A 95 -2.43 -6.42 -15.63
CA GLY A 95 -1.69 -7.11 -14.58
C GLY A 95 -1.50 -8.59 -14.84
N ASP A 96 -1.10 -9.32 -13.78
CA ASP A 96 -0.93 -10.77 -13.79
C ASP A 96 -2.27 -11.53 -13.72
N GLY A 97 -3.37 -10.83 -13.97
CA GLY A 97 -4.74 -11.31 -14.10
C GLY A 97 -5.45 -10.66 -15.28
N PRO A 98 -6.77 -10.90 -15.44
CA PRO A 98 -7.55 -10.29 -16.51
C PRO A 98 -7.46 -8.76 -16.46
N PRO A 99 -7.38 -8.06 -17.63
CA PRO A 99 -7.45 -6.60 -17.67
C PRO A 99 -8.83 -6.13 -17.21
N SER A 100 -8.89 -5.00 -16.54
CA SER A 100 -10.16 -4.41 -16.10
C SER A 100 -10.17 -2.90 -16.33
N GLU A 101 -11.36 -2.38 -16.57
CA GLU A 101 -11.59 -0.95 -16.75
C GLU A 101 -12.72 -0.51 -15.81
N PHE A 102 -12.52 0.59 -15.11
CA PHE A 102 -13.55 1.19 -14.25
C PHE A 102 -13.79 2.63 -14.67
N TYR A 103 -15.06 2.98 -14.83
CA TYR A 103 -15.51 4.29 -15.22
C TYR A 103 -16.56 4.79 -14.24
N TYR A 104 -16.45 6.05 -13.84
CA TYR A 104 -17.42 6.75 -13.02
C TYR A 104 -17.59 8.18 -13.56
N ASP A 105 -18.79 8.54 -13.93
CA ASP A 105 -19.11 9.81 -14.59
C ASP A 105 -19.91 10.78 -13.70
N GLY A 106 -20.08 10.48 -12.43
CA GLY A 106 -20.86 11.25 -11.46
C GLY A 106 -22.32 10.82 -11.35
N LYS A 107 -22.76 9.85 -12.17
CA LYS A 107 -24.12 9.30 -12.16
C LYS A 107 -24.13 7.78 -12.08
N ALA A 108 -23.25 7.14 -12.84
CA ALA A 108 -23.13 5.70 -12.92
C ALA A 108 -21.67 5.26 -12.74
N MET A 109 -21.49 4.06 -12.20
CA MET A 109 -20.25 3.32 -12.20
C MET A 109 -20.36 2.16 -13.17
N MET A 110 -19.32 1.94 -13.97
CA MET A 110 -19.20 0.80 -14.89
C MET A 110 -17.89 0.07 -14.59
N ALA A 111 -17.99 -1.20 -14.24
CA ALA A 111 -16.86 -2.13 -14.15
C ALA A 111 -16.88 -3.01 -15.40
N PHE A 112 -15.89 -2.85 -16.28
CA PHE A 112 -15.81 -3.54 -17.55
C PHE A 112 -14.63 -4.49 -17.60
N GLU A 113 -14.88 -5.71 -18.03
CA GLU A 113 -13.89 -6.74 -18.28
C GLU A 113 -13.79 -6.97 -19.79
N PRO A 114 -12.73 -6.45 -20.44
CA PRO A 114 -12.65 -6.46 -21.90
C PRO A 114 -12.44 -7.83 -22.52
N ALA A 115 -11.83 -8.78 -21.79
CA ALA A 115 -11.50 -10.09 -22.33
C ALA A 115 -12.75 -10.93 -22.60
N ASP A 116 -13.72 -10.90 -21.69
CA ASP A 116 -15.00 -11.62 -21.81
C ASP A 116 -16.13 -10.71 -22.30
N ASN A 117 -15.86 -9.41 -22.54
CA ASN A 117 -16.80 -8.41 -22.95
C ASN A 117 -18.00 -8.28 -22.00
N LEU A 118 -17.73 -8.27 -20.68
CA LEU A 118 -18.74 -8.19 -19.63
C LEU A 118 -18.70 -6.83 -18.95
N VAL A 119 -19.85 -6.26 -18.63
CA VAL A 119 -19.98 -5.01 -17.88
C VAL A 119 -20.96 -5.13 -16.73
N ALA A 120 -20.54 -4.67 -15.55
CA ALA A 120 -21.44 -4.44 -14.41
C ALA A 120 -21.65 -2.94 -14.27
N VAL A 121 -22.92 -2.51 -14.15
CA VAL A 121 -23.32 -1.10 -14.06
C VAL A 121 -24.15 -0.87 -12.82
N ALA A 122 -23.87 0.21 -12.09
CA ALA A 122 -24.66 0.64 -10.94
C ALA A 122 -24.80 2.16 -10.92
N ASP A 123 -25.91 2.65 -10.35
CA ASP A 123 -26.05 4.06 -10.00
C ASP A 123 -24.96 4.45 -9.00
N ALA A 124 -24.42 5.66 -9.13
CA ALA A 124 -23.33 6.12 -8.30
C ALA A 124 -23.71 7.36 -7.48
N PRO A 125 -23.25 7.46 -6.22
CA PRO A 125 -23.35 8.68 -5.42
C PRO A 125 -22.49 9.80 -6.02
N PRO A 126 -22.72 11.09 -5.61
CA PRO A 126 -22.16 12.26 -6.31
C PRO A 126 -20.71 12.60 -5.95
N THR A 127 -19.95 11.72 -5.30
CA THR A 127 -18.54 11.95 -4.97
C THR A 127 -17.70 10.70 -5.21
N ILE A 128 -16.42 10.88 -5.55
CA ILE A 128 -15.48 9.78 -5.73
C ILE A 128 -15.43 8.91 -4.47
N ASP A 129 -15.30 9.50 -3.29
CA ASP A 129 -15.17 8.77 -2.02
C ASP A 129 -16.38 7.86 -1.78
N ALA A 130 -17.58 8.41 -1.94
CA ALA A 130 -18.81 7.63 -1.76
C ALA A 130 -18.99 6.57 -2.86
N ALA A 131 -18.60 6.85 -4.11
CA ALA A 131 -18.62 5.89 -5.20
C ALA A 131 -17.67 4.72 -4.97
N LEU A 132 -16.46 4.98 -4.48
CA LEU A 132 -15.49 3.96 -4.11
C LEU A 132 -16.00 3.07 -2.97
N GLN A 133 -16.66 3.68 -1.97
CA GLN A 133 -17.28 2.91 -0.87
C GLN A 133 -18.39 1.98 -1.39
N VAL A 134 -19.29 2.48 -2.25
CA VAL A 134 -20.35 1.64 -2.85
C VAL A 134 -19.77 0.54 -3.74
N ALA A 135 -18.73 0.84 -4.53
CA ALA A 135 -18.05 -0.15 -5.37
C ALA A 135 -17.42 -1.28 -4.53
N TYR A 136 -16.82 -0.93 -3.40
CA TYR A 136 -16.27 -1.91 -2.46
C TYR A 136 -17.37 -2.74 -1.78
N ASP A 137 -18.38 -2.10 -1.22
CA ASP A 137 -19.42 -2.79 -0.45
C ASP A 137 -20.29 -3.69 -1.33
N SER A 138 -20.63 -3.23 -2.53
CA SER A 138 -21.55 -3.94 -3.43
C SER A 138 -20.86 -4.98 -4.32
N ALA A 139 -19.65 -4.70 -4.79
CA ALA A 139 -18.99 -5.53 -5.80
C ALA A 139 -17.55 -5.95 -5.43
N ALA A 140 -17.08 -5.64 -4.22
CA ALA A 140 -15.71 -5.88 -3.76
C ALA A 140 -14.63 -5.25 -4.68
N ILE A 141 -14.96 -4.17 -5.37
CA ILE A 141 -14.02 -3.43 -6.21
C ILE A 141 -13.18 -2.54 -5.31
N TYR A 142 -11.87 -2.75 -5.33
CA TYR A 142 -10.91 -2.03 -4.52
C TYR A 142 -9.71 -1.59 -5.37
N PHE A 143 -9.26 -0.36 -5.15
CA PHE A 143 -8.05 0.18 -5.78
C PHE A 143 -6.97 0.42 -4.72
N PRO A 144 -5.76 -0.18 -4.88
CA PRO A 144 -4.68 -0.06 -3.90
C PRO A 144 -4.13 1.37 -3.70
N PHE A 145 -4.57 2.32 -4.51
CA PHE A 145 -4.22 3.74 -4.45
C PHE A 145 -5.40 4.61 -3.98
N THR A 146 -6.44 4.05 -3.38
CA THR A 146 -7.60 4.81 -2.89
C THR A 146 -7.19 5.96 -1.99
N ASP A 147 -6.25 5.76 -1.07
CA ASP A 147 -5.74 6.77 -0.14
C ASP A 147 -5.12 8.00 -0.83
N VAL A 148 -4.79 7.90 -2.12
CA VAL A 148 -4.19 9.00 -2.89
C VAL A 148 -5.26 9.83 -3.60
N ILE A 149 -6.43 9.26 -3.86
CA ILE A 149 -7.48 9.88 -4.68
C ILE A 149 -8.69 10.39 -3.90
N VAL A 150 -8.86 10.00 -2.64
CA VAL A 150 -9.91 10.51 -1.73
C VAL A 150 -9.81 12.02 -1.52
N ALA A 151 -10.90 12.64 -1.08
CA ALA A 151 -10.98 14.09 -0.92
C ALA A 151 -10.07 14.61 0.21
N ASP A 152 -9.90 13.84 1.30
CA ASP A 152 -9.03 14.18 2.43
C ASP A 152 -8.11 13.01 2.80
N PRO A 153 -6.98 12.83 2.09
CA PRO A 153 -6.05 11.74 2.37
C PRO A 153 -5.44 11.77 3.79
N TYR A 154 -5.34 12.97 4.40
CA TYR A 154 -4.75 13.08 5.73
C TYR A 154 -5.69 12.60 6.84
N LYS A 155 -6.99 12.72 6.67
CA LYS A 155 -7.97 12.26 7.64
C LYS A 155 -7.82 10.76 7.92
N ASP A 156 -7.71 9.96 6.89
CA ASP A 156 -7.60 8.50 7.01
C ASP A 156 -6.28 8.07 7.67
N ILE A 157 -5.18 8.80 7.38
CA ILE A 157 -3.90 8.59 8.08
C ILE A 157 -4.02 8.97 9.55
N ALA A 158 -4.62 10.13 9.85
CA ALA A 158 -4.64 10.72 11.19
C ALA A 158 -5.54 9.97 12.17
N ASP A 159 -6.65 9.39 11.68
CA ASP A 159 -7.67 8.74 12.52
C ASP A 159 -7.14 7.53 13.31
N GLY A 160 -6.10 6.88 12.82
CA GLY A 160 -5.48 5.74 13.52
C GLY A 160 -3.99 5.91 13.79
N LEU A 161 -3.44 7.13 13.67
CA LEU A 161 -1.99 7.37 13.70
C LEU A 161 -1.40 7.15 15.09
N LYS A 162 -0.55 6.13 15.22
CA LYS A 162 0.09 5.71 16.48
C LYS A 162 1.56 6.14 16.56
N VAL A 163 2.25 6.11 15.42
CA VAL A 163 3.68 6.38 15.29
C VAL A 163 3.92 7.05 13.97
N ALA A 164 4.78 8.06 13.94
CA ALA A 164 5.32 8.62 12.70
C ALA A 164 6.72 9.15 12.94
N PHE A 165 7.66 8.82 12.07
CA PHE A 165 9.03 9.31 12.14
C PHE A 165 9.64 9.54 10.76
N TYR A 166 10.53 10.51 10.69
CA TYR A 166 11.26 10.87 9.48
C TYR A 166 12.52 10.01 9.36
N ILE A 167 12.68 9.29 8.25
CA ILE A 167 13.82 8.39 8.02
C ILE A 167 15.01 9.16 7.43
N GLY A 168 14.74 10.10 6.51
CA GLY A 168 15.78 10.80 5.76
C GLY A 168 15.36 11.06 4.32
N GLN A 169 16.32 11.41 3.46
CA GLN A 169 16.10 11.59 2.03
C GLN A 169 16.66 10.43 1.21
N SER A 170 16.01 10.14 0.07
CA SER A 170 16.46 9.21 -0.94
C SER A 170 16.52 9.92 -2.31
N ARG A 171 17.46 9.48 -3.17
CA ARG A 171 17.58 9.91 -4.57
C ARG A 171 17.42 8.74 -5.54
N VAL A 172 16.88 7.63 -5.06
CA VAL A 172 16.77 6.37 -5.82
C VAL A 172 15.34 6.15 -6.34
N VAL A 173 14.34 6.62 -5.60
CA VAL A 173 12.92 6.35 -5.92
C VAL A 173 12.32 7.53 -6.66
N GLY A 174 11.74 7.26 -7.86
CA GLY A 174 10.96 8.22 -8.64
C GLY A 174 11.80 9.31 -9.33
N ASP A 175 13.07 9.02 -9.62
CA ASP A 175 14.02 9.90 -10.35
C ASP A 175 14.08 11.33 -9.78
N THR A 176 13.86 11.47 -8.47
CA THR A 176 13.87 12.76 -7.77
C THR A 176 14.36 12.58 -6.33
N THR A 177 14.64 13.68 -5.65
CA THR A 177 14.85 13.62 -4.20
C THR A 177 13.51 13.45 -3.50
N THR A 178 13.40 12.41 -2.66
CA THR A 178 12.21 12.11 -1.86
C THR A 178 12.52 12.20 -0.38
N ASP A 179 11.59 12.71 0.41
CA ASP A 179 11.56 12.60 1.86
C ASP A 179 10.92 11.24 2.22
N MET A 180 11.57 10.47 3.08
CA MET A 180 11.07 9.18 3.54
C MET A 180 10.48 9.31 4.93
N VAL A 181 9.25 8.84 5.10
CA VAL A 181 8.53 8.78 6.37
C VAL A 181 8.05 7.37 6.60
N ALA A 182 8.16 6.89 7.84
CA ALA A 182 7.46 5.68 8.26
C ALA A 182 6.42 6.03 9.32
N TYR A 183 5.26 5.36 9.25
CA TYR A 183 4.19 5.56 10.23
C TYR A 183 3.39 4.27 10.44
N VAL A 184 2.65 4.24 11.54
CA VAL A 184 1.67 3.20 11.83
C VAL A 184 0.32 3.88 12.03
N THR A 185 -0.65 3.52 11.21
CA THR A 185 -2.05 3.92 11.36
C THR A 185 -2.92 2.68 11.47
N GLY A 186 -3.84 2.67 12.45
CA GLY A 186 -4.56 1.43 12.77
C GLY A 186 -3.60 0.26 13.00
N ASP A 187 -3.73 -0.77 12.19
CA ASP A 187 -2.88 -1.98 12.22
C ASP A 187 -2.00 -2.11 10.98
N VAL A 188 -1.75 -0.99 10.27
CA VAL A 188 -0.91 -0.97 9.07
C VAL A 188 0.37 -0.19 9.35
N PHE A 189 1.52 -0.84 9.13
CA PHE A 189 2.80 -0.17 9.01
C PHE A 189 2.96 0.33 7.58
N VAL A 190 3.33 1.58 7.42
CA VAL A 190 3.55 2.22 6.13
C VAL A 190 4.91 2.91 6.11
N GLN A 191 5.64 2.73 5.02
CA GLN A 191 6.76 3.59 4.66
C GLN A 191 6.44 4.25 3.32
N ILE A 192 6.59 5.58 3.26
CA ILE A 192 6.26 6.38 2.08
C ILE A 192 7.44 7.25 1.65
N TRP A 193 7.61 7.36 0.33
CA TRP A 193 8.59 8.26 -0.32
C TRP A 193 7.81 9.38 -1.02
N ILE A 194 8.03 10.59 -0.58
CA ILE A 194 7.32 11.79 -1.03
C ILE A 194 8.32 12.73 -1.69
N GLY A 195 8.05 13.19 -2.90
CA GLY A 195 8.89 14.15 -3.61
C GLY A 195 9.17 15.40 -2.74
N ALA A 196 10.44 15.70 -2.50
CA ALA A 196 10.83 16.75 -1.57
C ALA A 196 10.37 18.14 -2.03
N GLN A 197 10.22 18.36 -3.33
CA GLN A 197 9.79 19.64 -3.91
C GLN A 197 8.29 19.65 -4.19
N ASP A 198 7.79 18.69 -4.97
CA ASP A 198 6.41 18.68 -5.47
C ASP A 198 5.39 18.06 -4.52
N LYS A 199 5.86 17.44 -3.44
CA LYS A 199 5.05 16.78 -2.39
C LYS A 199 4.16 15.64 -2.90
N LEU A 200 4.50 15.06 -4.05
CA LEU A 200 3.75 13.92 -4.59
C LEU A 200 4.37 12.59 -4.15
N PRO A 201 3.56 11.61 -3.76
CA PRO A 201 4.07 10.29 -3.39
C PRO A 201 4.69 9.58 -4.62
N ARG A 202 5.77 8.83 -4.39
CA ARG A 202 6.47 8.03 -5.41
C ARG A 202 6.37 6.55 -5.14
N ARG A 203 6.47 6.18 -3.87
CA ARG A 203 6.37 4.79 -3.44
C ARG A 203 5.70 4.71 -2.08
N VAL A 204 4.86 3.72 -1.91
CA VAL A 204 4.30 3.32 -0.61
C VAL A 204 4.62 1.84 -0.42
N TYR A 205 5.14 1.50 0.75
CA TYR A 205 5.34 0.14 1.22
C TYR A 205 4.45 -0.08 2.43
N ALA A 206 3.61 -1.09 2.41
CA ALA A 206 2.65 -1.37 3.47
C ALA A 206 2.72 -2.81 3.95
N VAL A 207 2.53 -3.01 5.26
CA VAL A 207 2.44 -4.33 5.91
C VAL A 207 1.31 -4.29 6.93
N TYR A 208 0.40 -5.26 6.86
CA TYR A 208 -0.66 -5.43 7.85
C TYR A 208 -0.10 -6.16 9.07
N LEU A 209 -0.04 -5.48 10.23
CA LEU A 209 0.63 -5.97 11.43
C LEU A 209 -0.08 -7.15 12.09
N ASN A 210 -1.41 -7.21 11.95
CA ASN A 210 -2.25 -8.29 12.49
C ASN A 210 -2.29 -9.54 11.59
N ASP A 211 -1.81 -9.43 10.35
CA ASP A 211 -1.65 -10.58 9.48
C ASP A 211 -0.41 -11.38 9.93
N ARG A 212 -0.61 -12.66 10.24
CA ARG A 212 0.48 -13.57 10.64
C ARG A 212 1.57 -13.72 9.59
N THR A 213 1.19 -13.64 8.33
CA THR A 213 2.09 -13.77 7.18
C THR A 213 2.85 -12.48 6.90
N ARG A 214 2.35 -11.34 7.38
CA ARG A 214 2.92 -10.00 7.16
C ARG A 214 3.29 -9.76 5.71
N LEU A 215 2.38 -10.12 4.82
CA LEU A 215 2.58 -9.96 3.38
C LEU A 215 2.78 -8.48 3.05
N ARG A 216 3.64 -8.27 2.07
CA ARG A 216 4.08 -6.92 1.68
C ARG A 216 3.29 -6.44 0.47
N HIS A 217 2.95 -5.16 0.51
CA HIS A 217 2.36 -4.42 -0.61
C HIS A 217 3.28 -3.27 -0.96
N VAL A 218 3.61 -3.12 -2.22
CA VAL A 218 4.40 -2.00 -2.74
C VAL A 218 3.60 -1.32 -3.83
N LEU A 219 3.35 -0.03 -3.67
CA LEU A 219 2.72 0.82 -4.66
C LEU A 219 3.76 1.82 -5.16
N GLU A 220 3.98 1.86 -6.46
CA GLU A 220 4.81 2.87 -7.13
C GLU A 220 3.92 3.80 -7.95
N LEU A 221 4.15 5.10 -7.81
CA LEU A 221 3.36 6.16 -8.40
C LEU A 221 4.24 7.04 -9.28
N SER A 222 3.85 7.19 -10.54
CA SER A 222 4.64 7.92 -11.55
C SER A 222 3.74 8.67 -12.52
N ASN A 223 4.35 9.42 -13.45
CA ASN A 223 3.67 10.15 -14.51
C ASN A 223 2.59 11.12 -14.01
N TRP A 224 2.83 11.73 -12.84
CA TRP A 224 1.90 12.67 -12.23
C TRP A 224 1.60 13.88 -13.11
N GLN A 225 0.33 14.13 -13.34
CA GLN A 225 -0.20 15.31 -13.98
C GLN A 225 -1.36 15.84 -13.11
N LEU A 226 -1.23 17.07 -12.62
CA LEU A 226 -2.24 17.69 -11.77
C LEU A 226 -2.86 18.89 -12.48
N ASP A 227 -4.14 19.12 -12.21
CA ASP A 227 -4.92 20.24 -12.74
C ASP A 227 -4.94 20.29 -14.27
N VAL A 228 -4.87 19.12 -14.91
CA VAL A 228 -4.97 18.98 -16.37
C VAL A 228 -6.41 19.10 -16.85
N THR A 229 -6.58 19.59 -18.07
CA THR A 229 -7.88 19.54 -18.73
C THR A 229 -8.18 18.11 -19.15
N VAL A 230 -9.27 17.53 -18.64
CA VAL A 230 -9.71 16.19 -18.99
C VAL A 230 -10.92 16.33 -19.94
N PRO A 231 -10.92 15.66 -21.10
CA PRO A 231 -12.08 15.63 -22.00
C PRO A 231 -13.33 15.07 -21.31
N ALA A 232 -14.50 15.60 -21.62
CA ALA A 232 -15.75 15.19 -20.95
C ALA A 232 -16.12 13.72 -21.18
N ASP A 233 -15.71 13.15 -22.32
CA ASP A 233 -15.92 11.74 -22.71
C ASP A 233 -14.86 10.78 -22.14
N ALA A 234 -13.84 11.30 -21.45
CA ALA A 234 -12.77 10.48 -20.88
C ALA A 234 -13.27 9.48 -19.83
N PHE A 235 -14.42 9.74 -19.21
CA PHE A 235 -15.02 8.95 -18.15
C PHE A 235 -16.16 8.03 -18.63
N ALA A 236 -16.25 7.81 -19.93
CA ALA A 236 -17.21 6.92 -20.56
C ALA A 236 -16.49 5.95 -21.52
N SER A 237 -17.09 4.81 -21.78
CA SER A 237 -16.58 3.83 -22.72
C SER A 237 -17.72 3.29 -23.59
N SER A 238 -17.63 3.52 -24.91
CA SER A 238 -18.58 2.94 -25.87
C SER A 238 -18.50 1.41 -25.90
N LYS A 239 -17.32 0.83 -25.65
CA LYS A 239 -17.14 -0.63 -25.54
C LYS A 239 -17.88 -1.17 -24.32
N ALA A 240 -17.67 -0.58 -23.14
CA ALA A 240 -18.38 -0.98 -21.94
C ALA A 240 -19.92 -0.84 -22.09
N THR A 241 -20.38 0.24 -22.72
CA THR A 241 -21.82 0.44 -22.94
C THR A 241 -22.45 -0.61 -23.85
N SER A 242 -21.69 -1.22 -24.77
CA SER A 242 -22.18 -2.24 -25.70
C SER A 242 -21.89 -3.70 -25.24
N ALA A 243 -21.26 -3.86 -24.09
CA ALA A 243 -20.90 -5.18 -23.54
C ALA A 243 -22.12 -5.92 -22.96
N GLU A 244 -21.96 -7.21 -22.72
CA GLU A 244 -22.98 -8.02 -22.03
C GLU A 244 -23.07 -7.61 -20.56
N HIS A 245 -24.30 -7.32 -20.10
CA HIS A 245 -24.55 -6.85 -18.74
C HIS A 245 -24.59 -8.01 -17.75
N ILE A 246 -23.84 -7.84 -16.66
CA ILE A 246 -23.89 -8.71 -15.48
C ILE A 246 -24.28 -7.90 -14.25
N ALA A 247 -24.62 -8.59 -13.15
CA ALA A 247 -24.93 -7.92 -11.88
C ALA A 247 -23.72 -7.18 -11.30
N PHE A 248 -23.92 -5.96 -10.81
CA PHE A 248 -22.94 -5.24 -10.02
C PHE A 248 -23.00 -5.76 -8.58
N ALA A 249 -22.37 -6.91 -8.34
CA ALA A 249 -22.49 -7.65 -7.10
C ALA A 249 -21.19 -8.40 -6.76
N ARG A 250 -21.00 -8.71 -5.48
CA ARG A 250 -19.87 -9.54 -5.05
C ARG A 250 -19.93 -10.92 -5.68
N PRO A 251 -18.81 -11.53 -6.04
CA PRO A 251 -18.78 -12.89 -6.64
C PRO A 251 -19.40 -13.97 -5.76
N ASP A 252 -19.43 -13.75 -4.44
CA ASP A 252 -20.00 -14.68 -3.43
C ASP A 252 -21.44 -14.34 -3.02
N SER A 253 -22.05 -13.30 -3.63
CA SER A 253 -23.44 -12.93 -3.36
C SER A 253 -24.41 -13.86 -4.09
N SER A 254 -25.60 -14.06 -3.48
CA SER A 254 -26.69 -14.85 -4.11
C SER A 254 -27.18 -14.28 -5.43
N ASP A 255 -26.86 -13.00 -5.70
CA ASP A 255 -27.27 -12.24 -6.89
C ASP A 255 -26.24 -12.34 -8.04
N ALA A 256 -25.09 -13.00 -7.81
CA ALA A 256 -24.10 -13.23 -8.86
C ALA A 256 -24.59 -14.32 -9.81
N PRO A 257 -24.78 -14.04 -11.11
CA PRO A 257 -25.24 -15.06 -12.06
C PRO A 257 -24.17 -16.16 -12.21
N GLY A 258 -24.54 -17.37 -11.87
CA GLY A 258 -23.78 -18.59 -12.20
C GLY A 258 -22.97 -19.26 -11.09
N MET A 259 -22.80 -18.66 -9.91
CA MET A 259 -22.16 -19.37 -8.79
C MET A 259 -23.18 -20.09 -7.91
N LYS A 260 -23.29 -21.41 -8.11
CA LYS A 260 -23.89 -22.26 -7.08
C LYS A 260 -22.93 -22.28 -5.88
N PRO A 261 -23.43 -22.05 -4.64
CA PRO A 261 -22.58 -22.15 -3.45
C PRO A 261 -21.96 -23.56 -3.40
N PRO A 262 -20.67 -23.67 -2.98
CA PRO A 262 -20.03 -24.97 -2.85
C PRO A 262 -20.87 -25.86 -1.92
N PRO A 263 -21.02 -27.16 -2.20
CA PRO A 263 -21.81 -28.08 -1.40
C PRO A 263 -21.25 -28.06 0.04
N LYS A 264 -22.13 -27.85 1.02
CA LYS A 264 -21.77 -27.88 2.45
C LYS A 264 -21.16 -29.26 2.74
N THR A 265 -19.85 -29.32 2.93
CA THR A 265 -19.15 -30.51 3.40
C THR A 265 -19.66 -30.84 4.79
N LYS A 266 -20.37 -31.97 4.93
CA LYS A 266 -20.74 -32.52 6.24
C LYS A 266 -19.45 -32.74 7.06
N PRO A 267 -19.41 -32.37 8.34
CA PRO A 267 -18.29 -32.70 9.18
C PRO A 267 -18.10 -34.20 9.22
N ARG A 268 -16.89 -34.67 8.86
CA ARG A 268 -16.49 -36.08 9.01
C ARG A 268 -16.53 -36.41 10.49
N GLY A 269 -17.48 -37.24 10.89
CA GLY A 269 -17.56 -37.79 12.24
C GLY A 269 -16.25 -38.53 12.57
N THR A 270 -15.65 -38.18 13.66
CA THR A 270 -14.60 -38.96 14.33
C THR A 270 -15.15 -40.30 14.78
N GLN A 271 -14.63 -41.38 14.21
CA GLN A 271 -14.58 -42.69 14.86
C GLN A 271 -13.19 -42.92 15.39
#